data_e71ff55d294375aebd9d5df2abdb211e
#
_entry.id   e71ff55d294375aebd9d5df2abdb211e
#
_cell.length_a   1.000
_cell.length_b   1.000
_cell.length_c   1.000
_cell.angle_alpha   90.00
_cell.angle_beta   90.00
_cell.angle_gamma   90.00
#
_symmetry.space_group_name_H-M   'P 1'
#
loop_
_entity.id
_entity.type
_entity.pdbx_description
1 polymer ?
#
loop_
_entity_poly.entity_id
_entity_poly.type
_entity_poly.pdbx_seq_one_letter_code
_entity_poly.pdbx_strand_id
1 'polypeptide(L)'
;NIHNEVEVTKLDHTFESESESEFLKAYQKQQYAKPSVTVDMAVFTIIDSVLRVLTIQRKGHPYKGFLALPGGFLNVKDDPLDQGEDLEEAAHRELEEETSLPRGSCFLEQLYTFGKAGRDPRTRVISVAYFALVPPHLAYQAVAGDDAASLAWLNLEEIQQKGMAFDHAEILAKAIA
;
A
#
# COMPACT_ATOMS: atom_id res chain seq x y z
N ASN A 1 -34.67 23.19 -7.66
CA ASN A 1 -33.42 23.08 -8.44
C ASN A 1 -32.50 24.24 -8.07
N ILE A 2 -31.62 24.01 -7.10
CA ILE A 2 -30.55 24.93 -6.77
C ILE A 2 -29.27 24.10 -6.90
N HIS A 3 -28.62 24.20 -8.05
CA HIS A 3 -27.25 23.77 -8.22
C HIS A 3 -26.36 24.86 -7.61
N ASN A 4 -25.78 24.60 -6.44
CA ASN A 4 -24.65 25.37 -5.96
C ASN A 4 -23.41 24.78 -6.60
N GLU A 5 -22.99 25.34 -7.73
CA GLU A 5 -21.61 25.19 -8.22
C GLU A 5 -20.72 25.97 -7.25
N VAL A 6 -19.89 25.25 -6.52
CA VAL A 6 -18.79 25.86 -5.76
C VAL A 6 -17.73 26.25 -6.79
N GLU A 7 -17.72 27.52 -7.16
CA GLU A 7 -16.67 28.11 -7.99
C GLU A 7 -15.37 28.07 -7.17
N VAL A 8 -14.50 27.11 -7.47
CA VAL A 8 -13.14 27.08 -6.96
C VAL A 8 -12.38 28.19 -7.66
N THR A 9 -12.28 29.33 -6.99
CA THR A 9 -11.48 30.46 -7.45
C THR A 9 -10.04 29.99 -7.63
N LYS A 10 -9.55 29.94 -8.87
CA LYS A 10 -8.12 29.77 -9.14
C LYS A 10 -7.40 30.96 -8.50
N LEU A 11 -6.65 30.68 -7.42
CA LEU A 11 -5.71 31.64 -6.87
C LEU A 11 -4.70 31.98 -7.96
N ASP A 12 -4.65 33.27 -8.29
CA ASP A 12 -3.70 33.81 -9.26
C ASP A 12 -2.31 33.81 -8.64
N HIS A 13 -1.48 32.84 -9.02
CA HIS A 13 -0.13 32.61 -8.49
C HIS A 13 0.93 33.57 -9.07
N THR A 14 0.54 34.67 -9.66
CA THR A 14 1.49 35.58 -10.35
C THR A 14 2.31 36.46 -9.42
N PHE A 15 2.08 36.46 -8.10
CA PHE A 15 2.66 37.46 -7.20
C PHE A 15 4.03 37.13 -6.58
N GLU A 16 4.56 35.91 -6.69
CA GLU A 16 5.78 35.51 -5.98
C GLU A 16 6.72 34.55 -6.74
N SER A 17 6.72 34.53 -8.07
CA SER A 17 7.42 33.46 -8.82
C SER A 17 8.95 33.41 -8.59
N GLU A 18 9.63 34.53 -8.37
CA GLU A 18 11.07 34.54 -8.10
C GLU A 18 11.36 34.12 -6.64
N SER A 19 10.62 34.63 -5.68
CA SER A 19 10.77 34.28 -4.25
C SER A 19 10.40 32.83 -3.96
N GLU A 20 9.37 32.28 -4.61
CA GLU A 20 8.96 30.88 -4.50
C GLU A 20 10.03 29.94 -5.06
N SER A 21 10.57 30.23 -6.24
CA SER A 21 11.66 29.44 -6.83
C SER A 21 12.92 29.40 -5.97
N GLU A 22 13.30 30.54 -5.37
CA GLU A 22 14.42 30.62 -4.44
C GLU A 22 14.15 29.84 -3.15
N PHE A 23 12.93 29.96 -2.61
CA PHE A 23 12.50 29.18 -1.45
C PHE A 23 12.58 27.68 -1.71
N LEU A 24 12.02 27.19 -2.82
CA LEU A 24 12.03 25.77 -3.18
C LEU A 24 13.45 25.23 -3.37
N LYS A 25 14.35 26.00 -4.00
CA LYS A 25 15.77 25.62 -4.11
C LYS A 25 16.47 25.54 -2.75
N ALA A 26 16.14 26.45 -1.84
CA ALA A 26 16.70 26.45 -0.48
C ALA A 26 16.13 25.28 0.34
N TYR A 27 14.84 25.01 0.23
CA TYR A 27 14.14 23.90 0.90
C TYR A 27 14.69 22.54 0.49
N GLN A 28 14.98 22.33 -0.79
CA GLN A 28 15.55 21.08 -1.31
C GLN A 28 16.95 20.78 -0.75
N LYS A 29 17.70 21.80 -0.36
CA LYS A 29 19.01 21.63 0.28
C LYS A 29 18.93 21.24 1.75
N GLN A 30 17.76 21.38 2.38
CA GLN A 30 17.56 21.02 3.77
C GLN A 30 17.24 19.53 3.88
N GLN A 31 17.99 18.82 4.69
CA GLN A 31 17.77 17.41 4.97
C GLN A 31 16.82 17.25 6.17
N TYR A 32 15.53 17.20 5.92
CA TYR A 32 14.57 16.82 6.94
C TYR A 32 14.46 15.30 7.04
N ALA A 33 14.24 14.80 8.26
CA ALA A 33 13.88 13.39 8.44
C ALA A 33 12.52 13.14 7.77
N LYS A 34 12.49 12.22 6.79
CA LYS A 34 11.29 11.85 6.04
C LYS A 34 10.85 10.44 6.44
N PRO A 35 9.58 10.20 6.76
CA PRO A 35 9.09 8.84 6.91
C PRO A 35 9.10 8.14 5.55
N SER A 36 9.31 6.82 5.57
CA SER A 36 9.05 5.98 4.41
C SER A 36 7.55 5.68 4.32
N VAL A 37 7.05 5.51 3.12
CA VAL A 37 5.66 5.14 2.87
C VAL A 37 5.63 3.75 2.24
N THR A 38 4.71 2.91 2.73
CA THR A 38 4.40 1.61 2.14
C THR A 38 2.92 1.56 1.73
N VAL A 39 2.60 0.63 0.85
CA VAL A 39 1.25 0.18 0.57
C VAL A 39 1.12 -1.27 0.98
N ASP A 40 0.02 -1.64 1.61
CA ASP A 40 -0.28 -3.02 2.01
C ASP A 40 -1.71 -3.36 1.59
N MET A 41 -1.94 -4.54 1.01
CA MET A 41 -3.23 -4.91 0.44
C MET A 41 -3.87 -6.08 1.18
N ALA A 42 -5.08 -5.86 1.70
CA ALA A 42 -5.97 -6.93 2.18
C ALA A 42 -6.81 -7.42 1.00
N VAL A 43 -6.38 -8.49 0.35
CA VAL A 43 -7.02 -9.06 -0.82
C VAL A 43 -7.82 -10.30 -0.42
N PHE A 44 -9.11 -10.29 -0.74
CA PHE A 44 -10.06 -11.34 -0.37
C PHE A 44 -10.57 -12.08 -1.58
N THR A 45 -10.92 -13.34 -1.36
CA THR A 45 -11.72 -14.16 -2.27
C THR A 45 -12.65 -15.05 -1.48
N ILE A 46 -13.67 -15.62 -2.12
CA ILE A 46 -14.57 -16.61 -1.53
C ILE A 46 -14.39 -17.90 -2.30
N ILE A 47 -13.85 -18.93 -1.64
CA ILE A 47 -13.69 -20.28 -2.19
C ILE A 47 -14.45 -21.25 -1.29
N ASP A 48 -15.31 -22.08 -1.88
CA ASP A 48 -16.16 -23.05 -1.17
C ASP A 48 -16.95 -22.40 -0.02
N SER A 49 -17.54 -21.23 -0.26
CA SER A 49 -18.29 -20.42 0.72
C SER A 49 -17.46 -19.95 1.93
N VAL A 50 -16.14 -20.02 1.86
CA VAL A 50 -15.22 -19.54 2.90
C VAL A 50 -14.48 -18.30 2.42
N LEU A 51 -14.52 -17.23 3.23
CA LEU A 51 -13.69 -16.05 3.01
C LEU A 51 -12.22 -16.40 3.21
N ARG A 52 -11.40 -16.08 2.22
CA ARG A 52 -9.96 -16.29 2.23
C ARG A 52 -9.23 -15.00 1.96
N VAL A 53 -8.07 -14.87 2.57
CA VAL A 53 -7.18 -13.71 2.46
C VAL A 53 -5.91 -14.15 1.75
N LEU A 54 -5.47 -13.35 0.79
CA LEU A 54 -4.17 -13.53 0.16
C LEU A 54 -3.06 -13.18 1.13
N THR A 55 -2.19 -14.14 1.41
CA THR A 55 -1.04 -13.97 2.27
C THR A 55 0.23 -14.41 1.56
N ILE A 56 1.31 -13.75 1.87
CA ILE A 56 2.66 -14.15 1.48
C ILE A 56 3.45 -14.58 2.71
N GLN A 57 4.43 -15.46 2.53
CA GLN A 57 5.42 -15.76 3.56
C GLN A 57 6.69 -14.96 3.29
N ARG A 58 7.16 -14.21 4.27
CA ARG A 58 8.35 -13.36 4.12
C ARG A 58 9.63 -14.19 3.99
N LYS A 59 10.44 -13.90 2.96
CA LYS A 59 11.77 -14.50 2.79
C LYS A 59 12.83 -13.86 3.69
N GLY A 60 12.73 -12.54 3.91
CA GLY A 60 13.75 -11.72 4.53
C GLY A 60 13.36 -11.12 5.88
N HIS A 61 14.34 -10.57 6.57
CA HIS A 61 14.14 -9.78 7.79
C HIS A 61 13.59 -8.38 7.49
N PRO A 62 12.86 -7.77 8.42
CA PRO A 62 12.37 -8.33 9.68
C PRO A 62 11.22 -9.33 9.47
N TYR A 63 10.88 -10.09 10.50
CA TYR A 63 9.80 -11.08 10.49
C TYR A 63 9.94 -12.19 9.43
N LYS A 64 11.17 -12.66 9.18
CA LYS A 64 11.41 -13.78 8.27
C LYS A 64 10.59 -15.02 8.66
N GLY A 65 9.88 -15.59 7.68
CA GLY A 65 9.03 -16.76 7.86
C GLY A 65 7.61 -16.47 8.34
N PHE A 66 7.31 -15.24 8.78
CA PHE A 66 5.95 -14.86 9.16
C PHE A 66 5.08 -14.60 7.91
N LEU A 67 3.77 -14.73 8.10
CA LEU A 67 2.80 -14.30 7.10
C LEU A 67 2.77 -12.77 7.03
N ALA A 68 2.51 -12.26 5.84
CA ALA A 68 2.26 -10.84 5.61
C ALA A 68 1.18 -10.65 4.56
N LEU A 69 0.58 -9.47 4.54
CA LEU A 69 -0.21 -9.02 3.40
C LEU A 69 0.75 -8.63 2.27
N PRO A 70 0.37 -8.80 0.99
CA PRO A 70 1.11 -8.25 -0.13
C PRO A 70 1.30 -6.74 0.04
N GLY A 71 2.49 -6.24 -0.32
CA GLY A 71 2.78 -4.83 -0.21
C GLY A 71 4.28 -4.52 -0.15
N GLY A 72 4.60 -3.25 -0.32
CA GLY A 72 5.98 -2.78 -0.33
C GLY A 72 6.11 -1.28 -0.26
N PHE A 73 7.32 -0.81 -0.42
CA PHE A 73 7.65 0.61 -0.36
C PHE A 73 7.21 1.34 -1.62
N LEU A 74 6.73 2.57 -1.42
CA LEU A 74 6.51 3.52 -2.50
C LEU A 74 7.86 3.83 -3.17
N ASN A 75 7.91 3.76 -4.50
CA ASN A 75 9.08 4.20 -5.26
C ASN A 75 9.09 5.72 -5.33
N VAL A 76 10.00 6.33 -4.60
CA VAL A 76 10.18 7.78 -4.57
C VAL A 76 11.45 8.18 -5.29
N LYS A 77 11.44 9.36 -5.92
CA LYS A 77 12.59 9.99 -6.56
C LYS A 77 12.85 11.34 -5.90
N ASP A 78 14.12 11.69 -5.76
CA ASP A 78 14.53 13.01 -5.24
C ASP A 78 14.74 13.99 -6.40
N ASP A 79 13.70 14.12 -7.24
CA ASP A 79 13.64 15.03 -8.40
C ASP A 79 12.38 15.90 -8.26
N PRO A 80 12.50 17.24 -8.28
CA PRO A 80 11.32 18.12 -8.19
C PRO A 80 10.28 17.95 -9.28
N LEU A 81 10.71 17.47 -10.45
CA LEU A 81 9.85 17.28 -11.63
C LEU A 81 9.32 15.84 -11.75
N ASP A 82 9.93 14.90 -11.01
CA ASP A 82 9.53 13.50 -10.97
C ASP A 82 9.77 12.95 -9.58
N GLN A 83 8.75 12.96 -8.74
CA GLN A 83 8.83 12.50 -7.34
C GLN A 83 8.59 11.00 -7.16
N GLY A 84 8.34 10.28 -8.23
CA GLY A 84 8.09 8.83 -8.22
C GLY A 84 6.65 8.46 -8.55
N GLU A 85 6.22 7.30 -8.06
CA GLU A 85 4.89 6.75 -8.34
C GLU A 85 3.82 7.24 -7.37
N ASP A 86 2.55 7.24 -7.81
CA ASP A 86 1.39 7.48 -6.96
C ASP A 86 1.08 6.26 -6.09
N LEU A 87 0.36 6.46 -4.98
CA LEU A 87 0.00 5.39 -4.02
C LEU A 87 -0.79 4.25 -4.68
N GLU A 88 -1.72 4.58 -5.55
CA GLU A 88 -2.54 3.58 -6.26
C GLU A 88 -1.70 2.79 -7.28
N GLU A 89 -0.76 3.46 -7.95
CA GLU A 89 0.21 2.81 -8.83
C GLU A 89 1.11 1.84 -8.07
N ALA A 90 1.62 2.26 -6.91
CA ALA A 90 2.40 1.40 -6.02
C ALA A 90 1.60 0.16 -5.59
N ALA A 91 0.34 0.33 -5.18
CA ALA A 91 -0.52 -0.78 -4.76
C ALA A 91 -0.73 -1.79 -5.90
N HIS A 92 -1.02 -1.33 -7.10
CA HIS A 92 -1.15 -2.22 -8.27
C HIS A 92 0.16 -2.89 -8.65
N ARG A 93 1.28 -2.18 -8.61
CA ARG A 93 2.61 -2.73 -8.91
C ARG A 93 2.99 -3.83 -7.92
N GLU A 94 2.91 -3.55 -6.62
CA GLU A 94 3.25 -4.52 -5.56
C GLU A 94 2.36 -5.77 -5.64
N LEU A 95 1.05 -5.59 -5.89
CA LEU A 95 0.15 -6.73 -6.06
C LEU A 95 0.56 -7.61 -7.25
N GLU A 96 0.89 -7.01 -8.38
CA GLU A 96 1.34 -7.74 -9.56
C GLU A 96 2.69 -8.44 -9.33
N GLU A 97 3.67 -7.73 -8.75
CA GLU A 97 5.02 -8.25 -8.49
C GLU A 97 5.00 -9.42 -7.49
N GLU A 98 4.22 -9.33 -6.43
CA GLU A 98 4.20 -10.35 -5.38
C GLU A 98 3.25 -11.52 -5.66
N THR A 99 2.24 -11.33 -6.49
CA THR A 99 1.18 -12.33 -6.66
C THR A 99 0.96 -12.78 -8.10
N SER A 100 1.60 -12.14 -9.06
CA SER A 100 1.42 -12.35 -10.50
C SER A 100 -0.03 -12.11 -10.99
N LEU A 101 -0.88 -11.49 -10.19
CA LEU A 101 -2.20 -11.05 -10.64
C LEU A 101 -2.04 -9.85 -11.58
N PRO A 102 -2.60 -9.90 -12.78
CA PRO A 102 -2.43 -8.82 -13.75
C PRO A 102 -2.94 -7.48 -13.23
N ARG A 103 -2.25 -6.41 -13.55
CA ARG A 103 -2.68 -5.04 -13.22
C ARG A 103 -4.10 -4.80 -13.76
N GLY A 104 -4.98 -4.27 -12.92
CA GLY A 104 -6.38 -4.05 -13.26
C GLY A 104 -7.26 -5.31 -13.18
N SER A 105 -6.74 -6.46 -12.73
CA SER A 105 -7.53 -7.67 -12.51
C SER A 105 -8.53 -7.55 -11.35
N CYS A 106 -8.28 -6.62 -10.44
CA CYS A 106 -9.19 -6.29 -9.35
C CYS A 106 -9.18 -4.79 -9.07
N PHE A 107 -10.28 -4.31 -8.51
CA PHE A 107 -10.42 -2.95 -8.03
C PHE A 107 -9.81 -2.85 -6.63
N LEU A 108 -8.86 -1.92 -6.45
CA LEU A 108 -8.26 -1.60 -5.16
C LEU A 108 -8.90 -0.32 -4.60
N GLU A 109 -9.36 -0.38 -3.37
CA GLU A 109 -9.91 0.77 -2.66
C GLU A 109 -9.09 1.03 -1.40
N GLN A 110 -8.77 2.30 -1.12
CA GLN A 110 -8.04 2.66 0.09
C GLN A 110 -8.88 2.36 1.32
N LEU A 111 -8.30 1.62 2.25
CA LEU A 111 -8.94 1.23 3.50
C LEU A 111 -8.69 2.25 4.61
N TYR A 112 -7.42 2.47 4.94
CA TYR A 112 -7.00 3.28 6.08
C TYR A 112 -5.49 3.52 6.06
N THR A 113 -5.03 4.51 6.82
CA THR A 113 -3.60 4.80 6.99
C THR A 113 -3.11 4.37 8.36
N PHE A 114 -2.10 3.51 8.41
CA PHE A 114 -1.48 2.99 9.61
C PHE A 114 -0.15 3.73 9.86
N GLY A 115 -0.16 4.65 10.81
CA GLY A 115 0.98 5.55 11.07
C GLY A 115 1.53 5.50 12.50
N LYS A 116 1.24 4.45 13.28
CA LYS A 116 1.76 4.32 14.65
C LYS A 116 3.30 4.29 14.65
N ALA A 117 3.92 5.06 15.54
CA ALA A 117 5.37 5.01 15.72
C ALA A 117 5.81 3.62 16.19
N GLY A 118 6.87 3.10 15.56
CA GLY A 118 7.41 1.78 15.90
C GLY A 118 6.65 0.59 15.30
N ARG A 119 5.67 0.82 14.40
CA ARG A 119 5.00 -0.27 13.67
C ARG A 119 5.96 -1.11 12.80
N ASP A 120 7.02 -0.49 12.34
CA ASP A 120 8.12 -1.13 11.61
C ASP A 120 9.43 -0.90 12.38
N PRO A 121 10.21 -1.95 12.71
CA PRO A 121 11.43 -1.83 13.48
C PRO A 121 12.59 -1.18 12.71
N ARG A 122 12.49 -1.07 11.38
CA ARG A 122 13.60 -0.55 10.55
C ARG A 122 13.70 0.97 10.61
N THR A 123 12.55 1.67 10.54
CA THR A 123 12.48 3.13 10.47
C THR A 123 11.04 3.62 10.70
N ARG A 124 10.85 4.93 10.65
CA ARG A 124 9.50 5.51 10.63
C ARG A 124 8.82 5.16 9.30
N VAL A 125 7.84 4.27 9.35
CA VAL A 125 7.05 3.83 8.19
C VAL A 125 5.58 4.16 8.41
N ILE A 126 4.96 4.74 7.40
CA ILE A 126 3.51 4.94 7.30
C ILE A 126 3.00 4.02 6.20
N SER A 127 2.05 3.16 6.51
CA SER A 127 1.40 2.31 5.51
C SER A 127 0.03 2.85 5.13
N VAL A 128 -0.19 2.99 3.83
CA VAL A 128 -1.52 3.22 3.26
C VAL A 128 -2.07 1.86 2.83
N ALA A 129 -3.07 1.38 3.57
CA ALA A 129 -3.66 0.07 3.30
C ALA A 129 -4.79 0.18 2.28
N TYR A 130 -4.87 -0.83 1.42
CA TYR A 130 -5.92 -1.03 0.42
C TYR A 130 -6.62 -2.37 0.66
N PHE A 131 -7.82 -2.52 0.14
CA PHE A 131 -8.51 -3.80 0.09
C PHE A 131 -9.07 -4.06 -1.29
N ALA A 132 -9.27 -5.34 -1.61
CA ALA A 132 -9.85 -5.79 -2.86
C ALA A 132 -10.57 -7.11 -2.69
N LEU A 133 -11.55 -7.35 -3.56
CA LEU A 133 -12.19 -8.65 -3.77
C LEU A 133 -11.76 -9.18 -5.13
N VAL A 134 -11.25 -10.41 -5.15
CA VAL A 134 -10.81 -11.10 -6.37
C VAL A 134 -11.75 -12.28 -6.59
N PRO A 135 -12.34 -12.43 -7.78
CA PRO A 135 -13.17 -13.59 -8.09
C PRO A 135 -12.33 -14.88 -8.06
N PRO A 136 -12.92 -16.03 -7.67
CA PRO A 136 -12.19 -17.28 -7.48
C PRO A 136 -11.34 -17.72 -8.67
N HIS A 137 -11.85 -17.54 -9.90
CA HIS A 137 -11.11 -17.93 -11.11
C HIS A 137 -9.80 -17.15 -11.30
N LEU A 138 -9.71 -15.91 -10.82
CA LEU A 138 -8.46 -15.14 -10.79
C LEU A 138 -7.61 -15.51 -9.58
N ALA A 139 -8.25 -15.80 -8.44
CA ALA A 139 -7.53 -16.22 -7.23
C ALA A 139 -6.66 -17.46 -7.45
N TYR A 140 -7.13 -18.43 -8.24
CA TYR A 140 -6.36 -19.62 -8.60
C TYR A 140 -5.16 -19.36 -9.52
N GLN A 141 -5.08 -18.19 -10.15
CA GLN A 141 -3.98 -17.79 -11.03
C GLN A 141 -2.84 -17.11 -10.25
N ALA A 142 -3.08 -16.72 -8.99
CA ALA A 142 -2.08 -16.06 -8.17
C ALA A 142 -0.91 -16.99 -7.86
N VAL A 143 0.32 -16.51 -8.13
CA VAL A 143 1.58 -17.23 -7.92
C VAL A 143 2.55 -16.30 -7.19
N ALA A 144 3.31 -16.84 -6.24
CA ALA A 144 4.30 -16.07 -5.49
C ALA A 144 5.32 -15.42 -6.43
N GLY A 145 5.57 -14.13 -6.23
CA GLY A 145 6.63 -13.39 -6.89
C GLY A 145 8.01 -13.66 -6.26
N ASP A 146 9.04 -12.98 -6.76
CA ASP A 146 10.45 -13.26 -6.41
C ASP A 146 10.77 -13.01 -4.93
N ASP A 147 10.13 -12.05 -4.29
CA ASP A 147 10.37 -11.66 -2.90
C ASP A 147 9.55 -12.44 -1.87
N ALA A 148 8.58 -13.23 -2.31
CA ALA A 148 7.80 -14.12 -1.46
C ALA A 148 8.37 -15.55 -1.45
N ALA A 149 8.45 -16.18 -0.29
CA ALA A 149 8.81 -17.60 -0.18
C ALA A 149 7.65 -18.50 -0.63
N SER A 150 6.42 -18.06 -0.39
CA SER A 150 5.19 -18.72 -0.80
C SER A 150 4.03 -17.74 -0.76
N LEU A 151 2.96 -18.08 -1.49
CA LEU A 151 1.70 -17.38 -1.49
C LEU A 151 0.59 -18.38 -1.11
N ALA A 152 -0.37 -17.97 -0.31
CA ALA A 152 -1.49 -18.80 0.07
C ALA A 152 -2.77 -17.96 0.31
N TRP A 153 -3.90 -18.54 -0.09
CA TRP A 153 -5.23 -18.09 0.28
C TRP A 153 -5.67 -18.80 1.56
N LEU A 154 -5.55 -18.11 2.69
CA LEU A 154 -5.82 -18.66 4.01
C LEU A 154 -7.13 -18.11 4.58
N ASN A 155 -7.84 -18.94 5.35
CA ASN A 155 -8.94 -18.46 6.16
C ASN A 155 -8.43 -17.74 7.42
N LEU A 156 -9.32 -17.07 8.14
CA LEU A 156 -8.94 -16.25 9.29
C LEU A 156 -8.37 -17.09 10.45
N GLU A 157 -8.86 -18.30 10.63
CA GLU A 157 -8.38 -19.20 11.68
C GLU A 157 -6.93 -19.65 11.41
N GLU A 158 -6.63 -20.02 10.17
CA GLU A 158 -5.26 -20.40 9.75
C GLU A 158 -4.28 -19.21 9.93
N ILE A 159 -4.71 -18.00 9.61
CA ILE A 159 -3.89 -16.79 9.81
C ILE A 159 -3.64 -16.54 11.29
N GLN A 160 -4.66 -16.67 12.13
CA GLN A 160 -4.56 -16.50 13.58
C GLN A 160 -3.57 -17.48 14.21
N GLN A 161 -3.57 -18.74 13.77
CA GLN A 161 -2.66 -19.77 14.27
C GLN A 161 -1.20 -19.52 13.88
N LYS A 162 -0.96 -18.96 12.69
CA LYS A 162 0.41 -18.72 12.19
C LYS A 162 0.99 -17.38 12.63
N GLY A 163 0.14 -16.39 12.85
CA GLY A 163 0.55 -15.02 13.15
C GLY A 163 1.04 -14.24 11.92
N MET A 164 0.97 -12.92 12.02
CA MET A 164 1.35 -12.00 10.94
C MET A 164 2.51 -11.10 11.35
N ALA A 165 3.29 -10.67 10.34
CA ALA A 165 4.36 -9.70 10.49
C ALA A 165 3.80 -8.30 10.77
N PHE A 166 4.60 -7.45 11.42
CA PHE A 166 4.29 -6.06 11.71
C PHE A 166 2.93 -5.90 12.44
N ASP A 167 2.14 -4.95 11.99
CA ASP A 167 0.75 -4.72 12.40
C ASP A 167 -0.27 -5.19 11.34
N HIS A 168 0.13 -6.14 10.47
CA HIS A 168 -0.74 -6.63 9.39
C HIS A 168 -2.01 -7.30 9.92
N ALA A 169 -1.99 -7.86 11.12
CA ALA A 169 -3.19 -8.37 11.78
C ALA A 169 -4.20 -7.24 12.08
N GLU A 170 -3.73 -6.04 12.45
CA GLU A 170 -4.58 -4.87 12.67
C GLU A 170 -5.17 -4.36 11.34
N ILE A 171 -4.37 -4.36 10.25
CA ILE A 171 -4.84 -4.02 8.90
C ILE A 171 -5.95 -4.97 8.48
N LEU A 172 -5.73 -6.26 8.62
CA LEU A 172 -6.71 -7.29 8.28
C LEU A 172 -7.99 -7.15 9.11
N ALA A 173 -7.88 -6.94 10.42
CA ALA A 173 -9.02 -6.71 11.30
C ALA A 173 -9.85 -5.49 10.86
N LYS A 174 -9.20 -4.41 10.43
CA LYS A 174 -9.86 -3.22 9.92
C LYS A 174 -10.59 -3.49 8.60
N ALA A 175 -10.01 -4.30 7.72
CA ALA A 175 -10.60 -4.65 6.43
C ALA A 175 -11.85 -5.54 6.54
N ILE A 176 -11.97 -6.32 7.63
CA ILE A 176 -13.09 -7.23 7.86
C ILE A 176 -14.24 -6.53 8.61
N ALA A 177 -13.95 -5.47 9.37
CA ALA A 177 -14.95 -4.74 10.15
C ALA A 177 -15.88 -3.90 9.28
#